data_9aa2caa339b9819295225f1104289da8
#
_entry.id   9aa2caa339b9819295225f1104289da8
#
_cell.length_a   1.000
_cell.length_b   1.000
_cell.length_c   1.000
_cell.angle_alpha   90.00
_cell.angle_beta   90.00
_cell.angle_gamma   90.00
#
_symmetry.space_group_name_H-M   'P 1'
#
loop_
_entity.id
_entity.type
_entity.pdbx_description
1 polymer ?
#
loop_
_entity_poly.entity_id
_entity_poly.type
_entity_poly.pdbx_seq_one_letter_code
_entity_poly.pdbx_strand_id
1 'polypeptide(L)'
;KNLPAPNYAGLPFEKYCSFLDVVNPMHRMWTDERWNKLTISHGCYWKQCSFCDVNLDYIGNYQNTTAVDLVNKIEKVIQDTNIHGFHFVDEAAPPKMLRALSEELLKRDLKITWWTNIRFEKTFDMELCQLMAKSGCIAVTGGLEVASDRLLEKMKKGVDIAQVTQVTHQFSEQGILVHAYLMYGFPSETEQETIDSLEVVRQLFEKNCIQSAFWHQFTTTVHSPIGQNPQDFGIQITGPVFEGFAQNDLLHDDPLGADHPKYTLGLNRALDGYLNRVGFEKKLQNWFDFPVPPTRHSATLIEDFLTLSDGPKSKTSTEV
;
A
#
# COMPACT_ATOMS: atom_id res chain seq x y z
N LYS A 1 18.10 -15.00 10.96
CA LYS A 1 19.23 -14.08 10.59
C LYS A 1 20.12 -14.63 9.47
N ASN A 2 20.24 -15.95 9.29
CA ASN A 2 21.18 -16.57 8.35
C ASN A 2 20.48 -17.30 7.20
N LEU A 3 19.38 -16.79 6.69
CA LEU A 3 18.79 -17.35 5.48
C LEU A 3 19.75 -17.12 4.30
N PRO A 4 20.08 -18.16 3.51
CA PRO A 4 20.93 -18.00 2.32
C PRO A 4 20.21 -17.14 1.26
N ALA A 5 20.95 -16.67 0.26
CA ALA A 5 20.34 -16.14 -0.94
C ALA A 5 19.55 -17.25 -1.64
N PRO A 6 18.40 -16.92 -2.29
CA PRO A 6 17.70 -17.86 -3.15
C PRO A 6 18.66 -18.43 -4.20
N ASN A 7 18.52 -19.71 -4.53
CA ASN A 7 19.29 -20.35 -5.58
C ASN A 7 18.37 -20.67 -6.76
N TYR A 8 18.65 -20.06 -7.88
CA TYR A 8 17.87 -20.20 -9.12
C TYR A 8 18.57 -21.10 -10.18
N ALA A 9 19.69 -21.74 -9.82
CA ALA A 9 20.44 -22.58 -10.75
C ALA A 9 19.56 -23.72 -11.29
N GLY A 10 19.56 -23.89 -12.61
CA GLY A 10 18.80 -24.93 -13.30
C GLY A 10 17.32 -24.60 -13.56
N LEU A 11 16.84 -23.42 -13.17
CA LEU A 11 15.50 -22.99 -13.55
C LEU A 11 15.49 -22.44 -14.98
N PRO A 12 14.58 -22.91 -15.85
CA PRO A 12 14.47 -22.43 -17.23
C PRO A 12 13.68 -21.13 -17.29
N PHE A 13 14.30 -20.00 -16.94
CA PHE A 13 13.65 -18.69 -16.86
C PHE A 13 12.93 -18.29 -18.15
N GLU A 14 13.45 -18.70 -19.30
CA GLU A 14 12.85 -18.42 -20.60
C GLU A 14 11.46 -19.05 -20.79
N LYS A 15 11.11 -20.06 -19.97
CA LYS A 15 9.79 -20.72 -19.98
C LYS A 15 8.78 -20.12 -19.02
N TYR A 16 9.20 -19.21 -18.14
CA TYR A 16 8.28 -18.54 -17.22
C TYR A 16 7.65 -17.32 -17.90
N CYS A 17 6.34 -17.13 -17.64
CA CYS A 17 5.63 -15.95 -18.10
C CYS A 17 6.28 -14.66 -17.58
N SER A 18 6.36 -13.65 -18.42
CA SER A 18 6.72 -12.30 -18.03
C SER A 18 5.57 -11.63 -17.28
N PHE A 19 5.86 -10.69 -16.39
CA PHE A 19 4.83 -9.85 -15.79
C PHE A 19 4.07 -8.98 -16.79
N LEU A 20 4.65 -8.72 -17.96
CA LEU A 20 3.96 -8.04 -19.06
C LEU A 20 2.80 -8.86 -19.62
N ASP A 21 2.87 -10.19 -19.49
CA ASP A 21 1.81 -11.12 -19.94
C ASP A 21 0.67 -11.23 -18.91
N VAL A 22 0.85 -10.69 -17.71
CA VAL A 22 -0.16 -10.72 -16.63
C VAL A 22 -1.10 -9.54 -16.75
N VAL A 23 -2.42 -9.81 -16.65
CA VAL A 23 -3.46 -8.78 -16.67
C VAL A 23 -3.53 -8.09 -15.30
N ASN A 24 -2.53 -7.32 -14.95
CA ASN A 24 -2.52 -6.48 -13.74
C ASN A 24 -2.06 -5.06 -14.14
N PRO A 25 -2.92 -4.04 -14.00
CA PRO A 25 -2.56 -2.66 -14.36
C PRO A 25 -1.28 -2.16 -13.68
N MET A 26 -1.05 -2.54 -12.43
CA MET A 26 0.14 -2.19 -11.69
C MET A 26 1.43 -2.68 -12.38
N HIS A 27 1.45 -3.94 -12.81
CA HIS A 27 2.62 -4.50 -13.49
C HIS A 27 2.91 -3.88 -14.85
N ARG A 28 1.90 -3.31 -15.50
CA ARG A 28 2.08 -2.58 -16.76
C ARG A 28 2.72 -1.20 -16.55
N MET A 29 2.57 -0.64 -15.36
CA MET A 29 3.10 0.70 -15.06
C MET A 29 4.58 0.67 -14.70
N TRP A 30 5.05 -0.35 -14.00
CA TRP A 30 6.43 -0.42 -13.53
C TRP A 30 7.03 -1.82 -13.53
N THR A 31 7.08 -2.50 -14.66
CA THR A 31 7.78 -3.77 -14.80
C THR A 31 8.81 -3.71 -15.92
N ASP A 32 9.93 -4.37 -15.72
CA ASP A 32 10.95 -4.68 -16.70
C ASP A 32 10.97 -6.19 -17.03
N GLU A 33 9.81 -6.84 -17.03
CA GLU A 33 9.51 -8.23 -17.33
C GLU A 33 9.60 -9.18 -16.13
N ARG A 34 10.70 -9.23 -15.40
CA ARG A 34 10.92 -10.20 -14.31
C ARG A 34 11.51 -9.53 -13.09
N TRP A 35 10.98 -9.92 -11.93
CA TRP A 35 11.43 -9.42 -10.64
C TRP A 35 11.98 -10.55 -9.79
N ASN A 36 13.23 -10.42 -9.34
CA ASN A 36 13.73 -11.22 -8.23
C ASN A 36 12.97 -10.89 -6.96
N LYS A 37 12.69 -11.90 -6.13
CA LYS A 37 11.96 -11.73 -4.87
C LYS A 37 12.92 -11.86 -3.69
N LEU A 38 13.01 -10.83 -2.86
CA LEU A 38 13.74 -10.83 -1.59
C LEU A 38 12.88 -10.13 -0.53
N THR A 39 13.28 -10.24 0.73
CA THR A 39 12.69 -9.49 1.85
C THR A 39 13.76 -8.67 2.55
N ILE A 40 13.43 -7.44 2.92
CA ILE A 40 14.27 -6.55 3.75
C ILE A 40 14.10 -6.95 5.21
N SER A 41 12.83 -7.21 5.61
CA SER A 41 12.46 -7.65 6.94
C SER A 41 11.40 -8.74 6.87
N HIS A 42 11.35 -9.60 7.86
CA HIS A 42 10.27 -10.55 8.07
C HIS A 42 9.25 -9.96 9.03
N GLY A 43 7.95 -10.19 8.76
CA GLY A 43 6.86 -9.67 9.57
C GLY A 43 6.65 -8.16 9.45
N CYS A 44 5.68 -7.65 10.20
CA CYS A 44 5.33 -6.23 10.21
C CYS A 44 5.80 -5.56 11.50
N TYR A 45 6.51 -4.45 11.40
CA TYR A 45 6.98 -3.71 12.59
C TYR A 45 5.85 -2.99 13.33
N TRP A 46 4.72 -2.68 12.66
CA TRP A 46 3.59 -1.98 13.26
C TRP A 46 2.75 -2.88 14.17
N LYS A 47 2.29 -4.02 13.69
CA LYS A 47 1.57 -5.07 14.44
C LYS A 47 0.31 -4.62 15.21
N GLN A 48 -0.38 -3.58 14.76
CA GLN A 48 -1.53 -3.04 15.51
C GLN A 48 -2.83 -3.06 14.72
N CYS A 49 -2.76 -3.28 13.39
CA CYS A 49 -3.96 -3.23 12.56
C CYS A 49 -4.99 -4.27 13.00
N SER A 50 -6.22 -3.84 13.25
CA SER A 50 -7.29 -4.70 13.78
C SER A 50 -7.77 -5.75 12.78
N PHE A 51 -7.52 -5.54 11.49
CA PHE A 51 -7.92 -6.45 10.41
C PHE A 51 -6.82 -7.43 9.97
N CYS A 52 -5.57 -7.25 10.43
CA CYS A 52 -4.46 -8.14 10.10
C CYS A 52 -4.31 -9.25 11.13
N ASP A 53 -3.75 -10.39 10.69
CA ASP A 53 -3.45 -11.55 11.53
C ASP A 53 -2.17 -11.31 12.37
N VAL A 54 -2.17 -10.22 13.15
CA VAL A 54 -0.99 -9.68 13.85
C VAL A 54 -0.34 -10.63 14.84
N ASN A 55 -1.05 -11.67 15.27
CA ASN A 55 -0.57 -12.68 16.21
C ASN A 55 0.06 -13.89 15.52
N LEU A 56 -0.07 -14.04 14.21
CA LEU A 56 0.57 -15.12 13.48
C LEU A 56 2.05 -14.79 13.18
N ASP A 57 2.89 -15.82 13.17
CA ASP A 57 4.35 -15.67 13.06
C ASP A 57 4.79 -14.86 11.84
N TYR A 58 4.10 -14.98 10.71
CA TYR A 58 4.48 -14.28 9.47
C TYR A 58 4.28 -12.76 9.55
N ILE A 59 3.40 -12.27 10.45
CA ILE A 59 3.23 -10.84 10.77
C ILE A 59 3.90 -10.49 12.09
N GLY A 60 3.64 -11.29 13.13
CA GLY A 60 4.02 -11.02 14.52
C GLY A 60 5.51 -11.18 14.81
N ASN A 61 6.22 -12.04 14.07
CA ASN A 61 7.63 -12.29 14.31
C ASN A 61 8.51 -11.37 13.46
N TYR A 62 8.67 -10.13 13.93
CA TYR A 62 9.42 -9.11 13.19
C TYR A 62 10.94 -9.24 13.36
N GLN A 63 11.66 -9.37 12.24
CA GLN A 63 13.13 -9.47 12.19
C GLN A 63 13.69 -8.76 10.95
N ASN A 64 14.72 -7.93 11.14
CA ASN A 64 15.45 -7.28 10.05
C ASN A 64 16.67 -8.10 9.62
N THR A 65 17.00 -8.02 8.33
CA THR A 65 18.35 -8.27 7.84
C THR A 65 19.24 -7.02 7.99
N THR A 66 20.53 -7.10 7.66
CA THR A 66 21.36 -5.89 7.51
C THR A 66 21.38 -5.44 6.05
N ALA A 67 21.58 -4.15 5.80
CA ALA A 67 21.71 -3.64 4.43
C ALA A 67 22.87 -4.33 3.67
N VAL A 68 24.00 -4.55 4.36
CA VAL A 68 25.17 -5.24 3.80
C VAL A 68 24.82 -6.67 3.38
N ASP A 69 24.18 -7.45 4.26
CA ASP A 69 23.77 -8.83 3.94
C ASP A 69 22.73 -8.88 2.82
N LEU A 70 21.80 -7.91 2.80
CA LEU A 70 20.81 -7.82 1.75
C LEU A 70 21.46 -7.54 0.39
N VAL A 71 22.37 -6.57 0.34
CA VAL A 71 23.07 -6.24 -0.92
C VAL A 71 23.99 -7.38 -1.38
N ASN A 72 24.64 -8.11 -0.46
CA ASN A 72 25.37 -9.33 -0.81
C ASN A 72 24.45 -10.39 -1.48
N LYS A 73 23.21 -10.54 -0.99
CA LYS A 73 22.23 -11.44 -1.60
C LYS A 73 21.77 -10.92 -2.96
N ILE A 74 21.57 -9.62 -3.12
CA ILE A 74 21.24 -8.99 -4.40
C ILE A 74 22.30 -9.28 -5.44
N GLU A 75 23.59 -9.04 -5.12
CA GLU A 75 24.73 -9.33 -6.01
C GLU A 75 24.78 -10.81 -6.40
N LYS A 76 24.59 -11.71 -5.45
CA LYS A 76 24.55 -13.15 -5.70
C LYS A 76 23.42 -13.54 -6.65
N VAL A 77 22.21 -13.00 -6.42
CA VAL A 77 21.05 -13.29 -7.27
C VAL A 77 21.26 -12.75 -8.69
N ILE A 78 21.84 -11.55 -8.85
CA ILE A 78 22.18 -10.99 -10.16
C ILE A 78 23.18 -11.91 -10.89
N GLN A 79 24.22 -12.38 -10.18
CA GLN A 79 25.20 -13.32 -10.77
C GLN A 79 24.55 -14.60 -11.26
N ASP A 80 23.54 -15.12 -10.57
CA ASP A 80 22.87 -16.37 -10.92
C ASP A 80 21.81 -16.19 -12.03
N THR A 81 21.17 -15.02 -12.11
CA THR A 81 19.99 -14.80 -12.96
C THR A 81 20.21 -13.80 -14.10
N ASN A 82 21.20 -12.93 -13.97
CA ASN A 82 21.40 -11.75 -14.82
C ASN A 82 20.18 -10.80 -14.85
N ILE A 83 19.30 -10.85 -13.82
CA ILE A 83 18.12 -9.99 -13.69
C ILE A 83 18.41 -8.94 -12.63
N HIS A 84 18.25 -7.66 -13.00
CA HIS A 84 18.53 -6.51 -12.15
C HIS A 84 17.26 -5.89 -11.50
N GLY A 85 16.09 -6.44 -11.77
CA GLY A 85 14.83 -6.04 -11.17
C GLY A 85 14.56 -6.77 -9.85
N PHE A 86 14.12 -6.05 -8.81
CA PHE A 86 13.83 -6.61 -7.49
C PHE A 86 12.49 -6.13 -6.95
N HIS A 87 11.66 -7.08 -6.52
CA HIS A 87 10.51 -6.83 -5.67
C HIS A 87 10.84 -7.28 -4.25
N PHE A 88 10.93 -6.34 -3.31
CA PHE A 88 11.03 -6.67 -1.89
C PHE A 88 9.63 -6.94 -1.35
N VAL A 89 9.37 -8.24 -1.07
CA VAL A 89 8.03 -8.76 -0.72
C VAL A 89 7.75 -8.65 0.78
N ASP A 90 8.10 -7.51 1.37
CA ASP A 90 7.87 -7.22 2.77
C ASP A 90 6.37 -7.01 3.06
N GLU A 91 5.91 -7.31 4.26
CA GLU A 91 4.59 -6.88 4.75
C GLU A 91 4.54 -5.35 4.89
N ALA A 92 5.61 -4.77 5.39
CA ALA A 92 5.87 -3.33 5.43
C ALA A 92 7.37 -3.10 5.60
N ALA A 93 8.05 -2.66 4.55
CA ALA A 93 9.48 -2.36 4.61
C ALA A 93 9.75 -1.13 5.50
N PRO A 94 10.64 -1.24 6.52
CA PRO A 94 10.85 -0.16 7.47
C PRO A 94 11.64 1.00 6.85
N PRO A 95 11.26 2.27 7.06
CA PRO A 95 11.95 3.44 6.50
C PRO A 95 13.46 3.46 6.79
N LYS A 96 13.84 3.10 8.03
CA LYS A 96 15.26 3.02 8.44
C LYS A 96 16.05 2.00 7.60
N MET A 97 15.44 0.86 7.29
CA MET A 97 16.08 -0.17 6.50
C MET A 97 16.15 0.20 5.02
N LEU A 98 15.14 0.89 4.50
CA LEU A 98 15.13 1.41 3.13
C LEU A 98 16.20 2.48 2.94
N ARG A 99 16.41 3.36 3.93
CA ARG A 99 17.55 4.32 3.94
C ARG A 99 18.89 3.57 3.86
N ALA A 100 19.10 2.62 4.75
CA ALA A 100 20.37 1.86 4.81
C ALA A 100 20.61 1.02 3.53
N LEU A 101 19.55 0.43 2.94
CA LEU A 101 19.62 -0.26 1.66
C LEU A 101 20.03 0.69 0.54
N SER A 102 19.36 1.83 0.44
CA SER A 102 19.64 2.84 -0.60
C SER A 102 21.06 3.36 -0.52
N GLU A 103 21.55 3.66 0.69
CA GLU A 103 22.94 4.09 0.94
C GLU A 103 23.95 3.01 0.52
N GLU A 104 23.72 1.73 0.87
CA GLU A 104 24.64 0.65 0.53
C GLU A 104 24.64 0.33 -0.97
N LEU A 105 23.46 0.40 -1.66
CA LEU A 105 23.38 0.28 -3.12
C LEU A 105 24.19 1.36 -3.83
N LEU A 106 24.04 2.62 -3.41
CA LEU A 106 24.79 3.75 -3.97
C LEU A 106 26.27 3.66 -3.69
N LYS A 107 26.66 3.28 -2.46
CA LYS A 107 28.06 3.10 -2.07
C LYS A 107 28.78 2.04 -2.91
N ARG A 108 28.09 0.95 -3.30
CA ARG A 108 28.66 -0.09 -4.17
C ARG A 108 28.50 0.20 -5.66
N ASP A 109 27.87 1.32 -6.03
CA ASP A 109 27.48 1.65 -7.40
C ASP A 109 26.68 0.52 -8.09
N LEU A 110 25.88 -0.23 -7.30
CA LEU A 110 25.09 -1.34 -7.80
C LEU A 110 23.79 -0.84 -8.40
N LYS A 111 23.66 -0.99 -9.71
CA LYS A 111 22.49 -0.53 -10.48
C LYS A 111 21.42 -1.61 -10.53
N ILE A 112 20.32 -1.37 -9.85
CA ILE A 112 19.11 -2.19 -9.88
C ILE A 112 17.88 -1.30 -10.01
N THR A 113 16.77 -1.87 -10.47
CA THR A 113 15.44 -1.29 -10.28
C THR A 113 14.71 -2.08 -9.20
N TRP A 114 13.99 -1.39 -8.33
CA TRP A 114 13.31 -2.06 -7.24
C TRP A 114 12.04 -1.37 -6.77
N TRP A 115 11.16 -2.13 -6.18
CA TRP A 115 9.94 -1.65 -5.54
C TRP A 115 9.61 -2.51 -4.32
N THR A 116 8.75 -1.99 -3.43
CA THR A 116 8.41 -2.64 -2.16
C THR A 116 7.09 -2.17 -1.57
N ASN A 117 6.58 -2.95 -0.61
CA ASN A 117 5.44 -2.57 0.20
C ASN A 117 5.90 -1.75 1.40
N ILE A 118 5.19 -0.67 1.69
CA ILE A 118 5.47 0.24 2.80
C ILE A 118 4.17 0.58 3.57
N ARG A 119 4.32 1.30 4.65
CA ARG A 119 3.24 2.05 5.29
C ARG A 119 3.48 3.53 5.02
N PHE A 120 2.44 4.30 4.71
CA PHE A 120 2.57 5.74 4.42
C PHE A 120 2.85 6.56 5.70
N GLU A 121 4.05 6.43 6.24
CA GLU A 121 4.47 7.06 7.49
C GLU A 121 5.23 8.37 7.27
N LYS A 122 5.10 9.30 8.21
CA LYS A 122 5.78 10.62 8.18
C LYS A 122 7.30 10.55 8.04
N THR A 123 7.90 9.40 8.38
CA THR A 123 9.33 9.14 8.23
C THR A 123 9.79 9.03 6.78
N PHE A 124 8.87 8.86 5.82
CA PHE A 124 9.15 9.01 4.39
C PHE A 124 9.11 10.50 4.02
N ASP A 125 10.13 11.22 4.45
CA ASP A 125 10.35 12.61 4.08
C ASP A 125 10.97 12.75 2.67
N MET A 126 11.01 13.97 2.17
CA MET A 126 11.55 14.26 0.83
C MET A 126 13.00 13.77 0.64
N GLU A 127 13.81 13.85 1.69
CA GLU A 127 15.21 13.39 1.65
C GLU A 127 15.29 11.89 1.45
N LEU A 128 14.50 11.11 2.21
CA LEU A 128 14.45 9.66 2.07
C LEU A 128 13.86 9.25 0.71
N CYS A 129 12.79 9.88 0.25
CA CYS A 129 12.22 9.61 -1.07
C CYS A 129 13.24 9.87 -2.19
N GLN A 130 13.99 10.99 -2.11
CA GLN A 130 15.05 11.31 -3.07
C GLN A 130 16.19 10.27 -3.04
N LEU A 131 16.59 9.83 -1.85
CA LEU A 131 17.61 8.79 -1.67
C LEU A 131 17.15 7.45 -2.29
N MET A 132 15.91 7.04 -2.04
CA MET A 132 15.32 5.85 -2.62
C MET A 132 15.28 5.92 -4.15
N ALA A 133 14.83 7.04 -4.72
CA ALA A 133 14.82 7.24 -6.18
C ALA A 133 16.22 7.11 -6.78
N LYS A 134 17.23 7.76 -6.18
CA LYS A 134 18.64 7.67 -6.63
C LYS A 134 19.19 6.25 -6.59
N SER A 135 18.72 5.42 -5.67
CA SER A 135 19.15 4.02 -5.53
C SER A 135 18.38 3.05 -6.44
N GLY A 136 17.46 3.55 -7.28
CA GLY A 136 16.72 2.75 -8.23
C GLY A 136 15.33 2.31 -7.78
N CYS A 137 14.77 2.91 -6.72
CA CYS A 137 13.36 2.71 -6.38
C CYS A 137 12.48 3.33 -7.45
N ILE A 138 11.63 2.52 -8.08
CA ILE A 138 10.71 2.97 -9.13
C ILE A 138 9.26 3.03 -8.68
N ALA A 139 8.91 2.27 -7.64
CA ALA A 139 7.57 2.26 -7.11
C ALA A 139 7.53 1.83 -5.64
N VAL A 140 6.46 2.25 -4.98
CA VAL A 140 6.07 1.77 -3.65
C VAL A 140 4.59 1.40 -3.63
N THR A 141 4.22 0.42 -2.80
CA THR A 141 2.83 0.09 -2.54
C THR A 141 2.52 0.27 -1.06
N GLY A 142 1.31 0.72 -0.74
CA GLY A 142 0.92 0.90 0.65
C GLY A 142 -0.59 0.91 0.85
N GLY A 143 -1.02 0.63 2.08
CA GLY A 143 -2.44 0.64 2.43
C GLY A 143 -2.91 2.03 2.84
N LEU A 144 -3.77 2.66 2.02
CA LEU A 144 -4.64 3.75 2.45
C LEU A 144 -5.86 3.16 3.17
N GLU A 145 -6.29 1.98 2.75
CA GLU A 145 -7.48 1.26 3.21
C GLU A 145 -8.75 2.08 2.91
N VAL A 146 -9.55 2.40 3.92
CA VAL A 146 -10.70 3.30 3.80
C VAL A 146 -10.23 4.73 4.02
N ALA A 147 -10.53 5.64 3.11
CA ALA A 147 -10.19 7.07 3.26
C ALA A 147 -11.18 7.79 4.19
N SER A 148 -11.26 7.33 5.44
CA SER A 148 -12.02 7.89 6.55
C SER A 148 -11.15 7.84 7.81
N ASP A 149 -10.81 9.00 8.38
CA ASP A 149 -9.95 9.06 9.57
C ASP A 149 -10.57 8.32 10.76
N ARG A 150 -11.91 8.34 10.90
CA ARG A 150 -12.62 7.55 11.91
C ARG A 150 -12.37 6.05 11.75
N LEU A 151 -12.42 5.55 10.52
CA LEU A 151 -12.20 4.13 10.25
C LEU A 151 -10.72 3.77 10.34
N LEU A 152 -9.81 4.63 9.89
CA LEU A 152 -8.37 4.44 10.05
C LEU A 152 -7.95 4.35 11.52
N GLU A 153 -8.58 5.15 12.40
CA GLU A 153 -8.40 5.06 13.85
C GLU A 153 -8.94 3.72 14.39
N LYS A 154 -10.18 3.34 14.00
CA LYS A 154 -10.79 2.05 14.40
C LYS A 154 -9.98 0.85 13.91
N MET A 155 -9.38 0.96 12.72
CA MET A 155 -8.43 -0.01 12.17
C MET A 155 -7.10 -0.06 12.92
N LYS A 156 -6.79 0.92 13.75
CA LYS A 156 -5.47 1.14 14.36
C LYS A 156 -4.36 1.21 13.30
N LYS A 157 -4.70 1.80 12.15
CA LYS A 157 -3.76 1.89 11.01
C LYS A 157 -2.58 2.80 11.31
N GLY A 158 -2.76 3.82 12.16
CA GLY A 158 -1.70 4.75 12.58
C GLY A 158 -1.29 5.75 11.51
N VAL A 159 -2.17 6.01 10.55
CA VAL A 159 -2.07 7.07 9.54
C VAL A 159 -3.42 7.76 9.40
N ASP A 160 -3.43 8.97 8.89
CA ASP A 160 -4.61 9.74 8.51
C ASP A 160 -4.53 10.14 7.01
N ILE A 161 -5.63 10.66 6.47
CA ILE A 161 -5.71 11.02 5.04
C ILE A 161 -4.68 12.11 4.70
N ALA A 162 -4.51 13.11 5.57
CA ALA A 162 -3.55 14.20 5.34
C ALA A 162 -2.11 13.68 5.27
N GLN A 163 -1.74 12.78 6.18
CA GLN A 163 -0.42 12.13 6.17
C GLN A 163 -0.21 11.30 4.90
N VAL A 164 -1.19 10.47 4.52
CA VAL A 164 -1.10 9.67 3.30
C VAL A 164 -0.93 10.56 2.09
N THR A 165 -1.68 11.67 2.00
CA THR A 165 -1.56 12.65 0.92
C THR A 165 -0.14 13.20 0.81
N GLN A 166 0.43 13.65 1.92
CA GLN A 166 1.77 14.24 1.95
C GLN A 166 2.84 13.22 1.56
N VAL A 167 2.78 12.02 2.11
CA VAL A 167 3.78 10.96 1.85
C VAL A 167 3.72 10.49 0.40
N THR A 168 2.52 10.25 -0.14
CA THR A 168 2.36 9.81 -1.53
C THR A 168 2.79 10.89 -2.52
N HIS A 169 2.51 12.15 -2.21
CA HIS A 169 2.99 13.28 -3.00
C HIS A 169 4.52 13.35 -3.02
N GLN A 170 5.19 13.20 -1.87
CA GLN A 170 6.66 13.22 -1.80
C GLN A 170 7.30 12.13 -2.66
N PHE A 171 6.74 10.92 -2.69
CA PHE A 171 7.20 9.86 -3.60
C PHE A 171 7.02 10.26 -5.06
N SER A 172 5.84 10.75 -5.43
CA SER A 172 5.52 11.16 -6.80
C SER A 172 6.41 12.29 -7.29
N GLU A 173 6.74 13.28 -6.44
CA GLU A 173 7.70 14.35 -6.75
C GLU A 173 9.11 13.85 -7.05
N GLN A 174 9.47 12.68 -6.57
CA GLN A 174 10.75 12.04 -6.87
C GLN A 174 10.66 11.02 -8.04
N GLY A 175 9.53 10.97 -8.74
CA GLY A 175 9.31 10.04 -9.85
C GLY A 175 9.09 8.59 -9.43
N ILE A 176 8.85 8.34 -8.13
CA ILE A 176 8.50 7.02 -7.61
C ILE A 176 6.99 6.84 -7.73
N LEU A 177 6.56 5.82 -8.45
CA LEU A 177 5.14 5.50 -8.61
C LEU A 177 4.54 4.95 -7.31
N VAL A 178 3.30 5.33 -7.03
CA VAL A 178 2.60 4.90 -5.82
C VAL A 178 1.36 4.07 -6.18
N HIS A 179 1.28 2.87 -5.61
CA HIS A 179 0.07 2.05 -5.62
C HIS A 179 -0.58 2.05 -4.25
N ALA A 180 -1.87 2.34 -4.18
CA ALA A 180 -2.64 2.32 -2.94
C ALA A 180 -3.53 1.07 -2.86
N TYR A 181 -3.38 0.28 -1.79
CA TYR A 181 -4.40 -0.68 -1.42
C TYR A 181 -5.57 0.05 -0.78
N LEU A 182 -6.76 -0.17 -1.33
CA LEU A 182 -8.01 0.43 -0.88
C LEU A 182 -8.93 -0.67 -0.35
N MET A 183 -9.70 -0.33 0.65
CA MET A 183 -10.67 -1.22 1.26
C MET A 183 -12.04 -0.54 1.34
N TYR A 184 -13.10 -1.31 1.27
CA TYR A 184 -14.48 -0.91 1.59
C TYR A 184 -15.17 -2.05 2.33
N GLY A 185 -16.18 -1.72 3.13
CA GLY A 185 -16.90 -2.71 3.91
C GLY A 185 -16.29 -3.02 5.26
N PHE A 186 -15.42 -2.16 5.79
CA PHE A 186 -14.90 -2.30 7.15
C PHE A 186 -16.04 -2.16 8.18
N PRO A 187 -16.02 -2.92 9.31
CA PRO A 187 -17.11 -2.88 10.29
C PRO A 187 -17.55 -1.47 10.71
N SER A 188 -18.85 -1.22 10.58
CA SER A 188 -19.53 0.06 10.78
C SER A 188 -19.24 1.14 9.73
N GLU A 189 -18.64 0.82 8.60
CA GLU A 189 -18.52 1.74 7.49
C GLU A 189 -19.89 2.10 6.94
N THR A 190 -20.18 3.37 6.85
CA THR A 190 -21.45 3.88 6.33
C THR A 190 -21.37 4.11 4.83
N GLU A 191 -22.54 4.12 4.16
CA GLU A 191 -22.64 4.50 2.74
C GLU A 191 -21.96 5.84 2.45
N GLN A 192 -22.14 6.81 3.35
CA GLN A 192 -21.51 8.12 3.23
C GLN A 192 -19.99 8.04 3.22
N GLU A 193 -19.40 7.22 4.09
CA GLU A 193 -17.94 7.05 4.15
C GLU A 193 -17.39 6.34 2.93
N THR A 194 -18.11 5.37 2.37
CA THR A 194 -17.71 4.74 1.10
C THR A 194 -17.66 5.77 -0.04
N ILE A 195 -18.65 6.67 -0.14
CA ILE A 195 -18.67 7.71 -1.17
C ILE A 195 -17.64 8.82 -0.90
N ASP A 196 -17.45 9.22 0.35
CA ASP A 196 -16.42 10.17 0.75
C ASP A 196 -15.02 9.60 0.46
N SER A 197 -14.80 8.31 0.71
CA SER A 197 -13.56 7.60 0.39
C SER A 197 -13.28 7.59 -1.13
N LEU A 198 -14.32 7.36 -1.95
CA LEU A 198 -14.18 7.44 -3.41
C LEU A 198 -13.78 8.85 -3.87
N GLU A 199 -14.30 9.91 -3.24
CA GLU A 199 -13.91 11.29 -3.55
C GLU A 199 -12.45 11.56 -3.20
N VAL A 200 -11.98 11.11 -2.03
CA VAL A 200 -10.58 11.24 -1.64
C VAL A 200 -9.68 10.55 -2.66
N VAL A 201 -10.02 9.31 -3.05
CA VAL A 201 -9.27 8.55 -4.07
C VAL A 201 -9.26 9.28 -5.41
N ARG A 202 -10.40 9.84 -5.86
CA ARG A 202 -10.48 10.65 -7.08
C ARG A 202 -9.48 11.82 -7.04
N GLN A 203 -9.46 12.57 -5.94
CA GLN A 203 -8.57 13.73 -5.80
C GLN A 203 -7.09 13.30 -5.71
N LEU A 204 -6.76 12.20 -5.03
CA LEU A 204 -5.38 11.67 -4.97
C LEU A 204 -4.86 11.31 -6.37
N PHE A 205 -5.69 10.71 -7.22
CA PHE A 205 -5.34 10.46 -8.63
C PHE A 205 -5.23 11.75 -9.44
N GLU A 206 -6.18 12.67 -9.28
CA GLU A 206 -6.18 13.96 -10.00
C GLU A 206 -4.94 14.79 -9.69
N LYS A 207 -4.54 14.85 -8.40
CA LYS A 207 -3.33 15.54 -7.93
C LYS A 207 -2.04 14.73 -8.09
N ASN A 208 -2.12 13.58 -8.76
CA ASN A 208 -0.98 12.70 -9.02
C ASN A 208 -0.24 12.21 -7.76
N CYS A 209 -0.94 12.15 -6.62
CA CYS A 209 -0.40 11.55 -5.39
C CYS A 209 -0.27 10.03 -5.49
N ILE A 210 -1.20 9.39 -6.23
CA ILE A 210 -1.19 7.96 -6.54
C ILE A 210 -1.39 7.73 -8.04
N GLN A 211 -0.77 6.69 -8.58
CA GLN A 211 -0.85 6.36 -10.00
C GLN A 211 -1.61 5.06 -10.23
N SER A 212 -1.79 4.26 -9.19
CA SER A 212 -2.49 2.99 -9.25
C SER A 212 -3.15 2.68 -7.91
N ALA A 213 -4.23 1.93 -7.93
CA ALA A 213 -4.88 1.45 -6.73
C ALA A 213 -5.70 0.18 -7.03
N PHE A 214 -6.15 -0.48 -5.97
CA PHE A 214 -7.05 -1.63 -6.07
C PHE A 214 -8.02 -1.64 -4.88
N TRP A 215 -9.33 -1.84 -5.15
CA TRP A 215 -10.34 -1.98 -4.13
C TRP A 215 -10.49 -3.44 -3.68
N HIS A 216 -10.37 -3.67 -2.38
CA HIS A 216 -10.70 -4.93 -1.72
C HIS A 216 -11.95 -4.75 -0.88
N GLN A 217 -12.90 -5.67 -0.98
CA GLN A 217 -13.93 -5.77 0.04
C GLN A 217 -13.32 -6.35 1.32
N PHE A 218 -13.62 -5.73 2.46
CA PHE A 218 -13.15 -6.20 3.75
C PHE A 218 -13.60 -7.65 3.99
N THR A 219 -12.69 -8.45 4.50
CA THR A 219 -12.94 -9.82 4.94
C THR A 219 -12.46 -9.99 6.38
N THR A 220 -13.32 -10.49 7.24
CA THR A 220 -12.93 -10.83 8.62
C THR A 220 -12.12 -12.12 8.59
N THR A 221 -10.93 -12.12 9.19
CA THR A 221 -10.11 -13.32 9.31
C THR A 221 -10.13 -13.87 10.73
N VAL A 222 -10.03 -15.20 10.88
CA VAL A 222 -10.10 -15.91 12.17
C VAL A 222 -9.06 -15.41 13.17
N HIS A 223 -7.86 -15.05 12.69
CA HIS A 223 -6.72 -14.70 13.54
C HIS A 223 -6.55 -13.19 13.75
N SER A 224 -7.33 -12.37 13.05
CA SER A 224 -7.32 -10.93 13.25
C SER A 224 -7.96 -10.54 14.59
N PRO A 225 -7.59 -9.40 15.18
CA PRO A 225 -8.28 -8.86 16.35
C PRO A 225 -9.79 -8.75 16.18
N ILE A 226 -10.27 -8.40 14.98
CA ILE A 226 -11.71 -8.34 14.66
C ILE A 226 -12.35 -9.75 14.72
N GLY A 227 -11.71 -10.75 14.14
CA GLY A 227 -12.23 -12.11 14.15
C GLY A 227 -12.25 -12.74 15.55
N GLN A 228 -11.27 -12.37 16.39
CA GLN A 228 -11.16 -12.86 17.76
C GLN A 228 -12.10 -12.13 18.76
N ASN A 229 -12.40 -10.86 18.51
CA ASN A 229 -13.24 -10.03 19.38
C ASN A 229 -14.27 -9.25 18.55
N PRO A 230 -15.17 -9.92 17.82
CA PRO A 230 -16.07 -9.26 16.86
C PRO A 230 -17.02 -8.26 17.52
N GLN A 231 -17.42 -8.49 18.80
CA GLN A 231 -18.27 -7.59 19.56
C GLN A 231 -17.66 -6.21 19.79
N ASP A 232 -16.32 -6.10 19.87
CA ASP A 232 -15.62 -4.80 20.02
C ASP A 232 -15.73 -3.94 18.77
N PHE A 233 -16.07 -4.59 17.64
CA PHE A 233 -16.25 -3.95 16.34
C PHE A 233 -17.73 -3.82 15.93
N GLY A 234 -18.64 -4.32 16.76
CA GLY A 234 -20.08 -4.25 16.53
C GLY A 234 -20.60 -5.24 15.48
N ILE A 235 -19.85 -6.29 15.18
CA ILE A 235 -20.24 -7.34 14.24
C ILE A 235 -20.51 -8.66 14.96
N GLN A 236 -21.26 -9.53 14.27
CA GLN A 236 -21.54 -10.90 14.71
C GLN A 236 -21.04 -11.89 13.66
N ILE A 237 -20.18 -12.83 14.06
CA ILE A 237 -19.72 -13.90 13.18
C ILE A 237 -20.86 -14.87 12.93
N THR A 238 -21.14 -15.16 11.67
CA THR A 238 -22.22 -16.05 11.21
C THR A 238 -21.70 -17.36 10.61
N GLY A 239 -20.39 -17.50 10.44
CA GLY A 239 -19.74 -18.72 9.97
C GLY A 239 -18.55 -18.42 9.06
N PRO A 240 -17.97 -19.46 8.46
CA PRO A 240 -18.06 -20.84 8.90
C PRO A 240 -17.21 -21.12 10.15
N VAL A 241 -17.46 -22.24 10.83
CA VAL A 241 -16.55 -22.78 11.84
C VAL A 241 -15.51 -23.64 11.10
N PHE A 242 -14.25 -23.22 11.13
CA PHE A 242 -13.17 -23.94 10.45
C PHE A 242 -12.50 -24.95 11.38
N GLU A 243 -12.35 -26.18 10.90
CA GLU A 243 -11.60 -27.24 11.57
C GLU A 243 -10.27 -27.56 10.84
N GLY A 244 -9.92 -26.80 9.79
CA GLY A 244 -8.72 -26.98 8.98
C GLY A 244 -7.84 -25.74 8.93
N PHE A 245 -6.62 -25.88 8.43
CA PHE A 245 -5.66 -24.76 8.40
C PHE A 245 -5.70 -23.91 7.12
N ALA A 246 -6.43 -24.31 6.12
CA ALA A 246 -6.37 -23.69 4.79
C ALA A 246 -7.44 -22.59 4.54
N GLN A 247 -8.40 -22.42 5.45
CA GLN A 247 -9.46 -21.42 5.34
C GLN A 247 -9.38 -20.48 6.53
N ASN A 248 -9.46 -19.19 6.26
CA ASN A 248 -9.28 -18.14 7.27
C ASN A 248 -10.43 -17.13 7.30
N ASP A 249 -11.23 -17.07 6.24
CA ASP A 249 -12.25 -16.02 6.05
C ASP A 249 -13.55 -16.39 6.78
N LEU A 250 -14.05 -15.43 7.56
CA LEU A 250 -15.29 -15.54 8.31
C LEU A 250 -16.38 -14.67 7.69
N LEU A 251 -17.59 -15.21 7.63
CA LEU A 251 -18.79 -14.43 7.36
C LEU A 251 -19.24 -13.73 8.63
N HIS A 252 -19.75 -12.52 8.49
CA HIS A 252 -20.25 -11.74 9.61
C HIS A 252 -21.44 -10.87 9.20
N ASP A 253 -22.30 -10.56 10.16
CA ASP A 253 -23.31 -9.53 10.07
C ASP A 253 -22.78 -8.24 10.68
N ASP A 254 -22.99 -7.12 9.99
CA ASP A 254 -22.66 -5.76 10.43
C ASP A 254 -23.94 -4.90 10.47
N PRO A 255 -24.63 -4.82 11.62
CA PRO A 255 -25.88 -4.06 11.73
C PRO A 255 -25.71 -2.54 11.54
N LEU A 256 -24.48 -2.03 11.67
CA LEU A 256 -24.16 -0.61 11.58
C LEU A 256 -23.56 -0.22 10.23
N GLY A 257 -23.14 -1.20 9.45
CA GLY A 257 -22.55 -1.01 8.13
C GLY A 257 -23.60 -0.85 7.03
N ALA A 258 -23.12 -0.46 5.86
CA ALA A 258 -23.93 -0.44 4.64
C ALA A 258 -23.96 -1.81 3.95
N ASP A 259 -24.83 -1.95 2.94
CA ASP A 259 -24.80 -3.10 2.03
C ASP A 259 -23.62 -2.94 1.06
N HIS A 260 -22.43 -3.29 1.51
CA HIS A 260 -21.17 -3.03 0.80
C HIS A 260 -21.03 -3.73 -0.56
N PRO A 261 -21.49 -4.98 -0.76
CA PRO A 261 -21.37 -5.63 -2.07
C PRO A 261 -21.97 -4.84 -3.24
N LYS A 262 -23.01 -4.03 -3.01
CA LYS A 262 -23.62 -3.22 -4.07
C LYS A 262 -22.70 -2.16 -4.66
N TYR A 263 -21.69 -1.69 -3.88
CA TYR A 263 -20.76 -0.63 -4.31
C TYR A 263 -19.64 -1.13 -5.21
N THR A 264 -19.34 -2.43 -5.18
CA THR A 264 -18.20 -3.05 -5.89
C THR A 264 -18.07 -2.59 -7.33
N LEU A 265 -19.17 -2.66 -8.08
CA LEU A 265 -19.15 -2.35 -9.51
C LEU A 265 -18.88 -0.86 -9.76
N GLY A 266 -19.53 0.03 -8.98
CA GLY A 266 -19.34 1.49 -9.10
C GLY A 266 -17.94 1.93 -8.72
N LEU A 267 -17.40 1.42 -7.63
CA LEU A 267 -16.03 1.68 -7.17
C LEU A 267 -14.99 1.25 -8.22
N ASN A 268 -15.16 0.05 -8.79
CA ASN A 268 -14.24 -0.46 -9.80
C ASN A 268 -14.35 0.31 -11.13
N ARG A 269 -15.55 0.69 -11.56
CA ARG A 269 -15.75 1.54 -12.76
C ARG A 269 -15.06 2.91 -12.59
N ALA A 270 -15.20 3.52 -11.41
CA ALA A 270 -14.55 4.79 -11.11
C ALA A 270 -13.03 4.65 -11.12
N LEU A 271 -12.51 3.62 -10.45
CA LEU A 271 -11.08 3.35 -10.38
C LEU A 271 -10.48 3.08 -11.76
N ASP A 272 -11.15 2.29 -12.61
CA ASP A 272 -10.71 2.06 -13.99
C ASP A 272 -10.63 3.38 -14.79
N GLY A 273 -11.62 4.26 -14.61
CA GLY A 273 -11.56 5.62 -15.19
C GLY A 273 -10.33 6.39 -14.69
N TYR A 274 -10.07 6.43 -13.38
CA TYR A 274 -8.97 7.18 -12.79
C TYR A 274 -7.59 6.62 -13.18
N LEU A 275 -7.44 5.30 -13.26
CA LEU A 275 -6.25 4.62 -13.80
C LEU A 275 -5.93 5.05 -15.23
N ASN A 276 -6.97 5.27 -16.05
CA ASN A 276 -6.84 5.74 -17.42
C ASN A 276 -6.84 7.28 -17.54
N ARG A 277 -6.76 8.00 -16.43
CA ARG A 277 -6.74 9.47 -16.35
C ARG A 277 -7.98 10.15 -16.94
N VAL A 278 -9.15 9.50 -16.81
CA VAL A 278 -10.44 10.02 -17.28
C VAL A 278 -11.49 9.99 -16.18
N GLY A 279 -12.52 10.85 -16.32
CA GLY A 279 -13.69 10.89 -15.45
C GLY A 279 -13.49 11.61 -14.11
N PHE A 280 -12.44 12.42 -13.97
CA PHE A 280 -12.23 13.23 -12.76
C PHE A 280 -13.30 14.31 -12.57
N GLU A 281 -13.87 14.81 -13.68
CA GLU A 281 -14.98 15.77 -13.71
C GLU A 281 -16.37 15.13 -13.52
N LYS A 282 -16.43 13.79 -13.54
CA LYS A 282 -17.68 13.06 -13.47
C LYS A 282 -18.22 13.08 -12.03
N LYS A 283 -19.51 13.40 -11.86
CA LYS A 283 -20.16 13.30 -10.55
C LYS A 283 -20.09 11.86 -10.04
N LEU A 284 -19.79 11.65 -8.77
CA LEU A 284 -19.64 10.32 -8.18
C LEU A 284 -20.89 9.44 -8.39
N GLN A 285 -22.09 10.02 -8.27
CA GLN A 285 -23.35 9.34 -8.56
C GLN A 285 -23.36 8.60 -9.91
N ASN A 286 -22.66 9.13 -10.91
CA ASN A 286 -22.70 8.59 -12.27
C ASN A 286 -21.85 7.32 -12.45
N TRP A 287 -21.17 6.88 -11.41
CA TRP A 287 -20.48 5.60 -11.39
C TRP A 287 -21.37 4.45 -10.92
N PHE A 288 -22.51 4.77 -10.26
CA PHE A 288 -23.41 3.82 -9.64
C PHE A 288 -24.76 3.76 -10.39
N ASP A 289 -25.34 2.58 -10.46
CA ASP A 289 -26.66 2.34 -11.10
C ASP A 289 -27.83 2.55 -10.11
N PHE A 290 -27.54 3.05 -8.90
CA PHE A 290 -28.49 3.36 -7.83
C PHE A 290 -28.14 4.70 -7.17
N PRO A 291 -29.08 5.37 -6.47
CA PRO A 291 -28.78 6.62 -5.77
C PRO A 291 -27.72 6.44 -4.71
N VAL A 292 -26.73 7.35 -4.66
CA VAL A 292 -25.74 7.45 -3.60
C VAL A 292 -25.72 8.87 -3.03
N PRO A 293 -25.33 9.07 -1.76
CA PRO A 293 -25.23 10.41 -1.17
C PRO A 293 -24.15 11.25 -1.87
N PRO A 294 -24.30 12.58 -1.90
CA PRO A 294 -23.22 13.46 -2.31
C PRO A 294 -22.05 13.36 -1.30
N THR A 295 -20.82 13.54 -1.78
CA THR A 295 -19.68 13.63 -0.87
C THR A 295 -19.77 14.84 0.05
N ARG A 296 -19.27 14.70 1.28
CA ARG A 296 -19.13 15.79 2.27
C ARG A 296 -17.79 16.51 2.17
N HIS A 297 -16.83 15.91 1.46
CA HIS A 297 -15.51 16.50 1.29
C HIS A 297 -15.52 17.67 0.32
N SER A 298 -14.69 18.68 0.63
CA SER A 298 -14.37 19.76 -0.29
C SER A 298 -13.76 19.21 -1.57
N ALA A 299 -14.06 19.85 -2.70
CA ALA A 299 -13.42 19.54 -3.99
C ALA A 299 -11.90 19.82 -3.98
N THR A 300 -11.39 20.54 -2.99
CA THR A 300 -9.98 20.93 -2.82
C THR A 300 -9.31 20.24 -1.62
N LEU A 301 -9.91 19.22 -1.02
CA LEU A 301 -9.42 18.61 0.22
C LEU A 301 -7.95 18.21 0.13
N ILE A 302 -7.57 17.50 -0.92
CA ILE A 302 -6.19 17.02 -1.12
C ILE A 302 -5.25 18.19 -1.42
N GLU A 303 -5.69 19.16 -2.22
CA GLU A 303 -4.92 20.39 -2.47
C GLU A 303 -4.67 21.20 -1.20
N ASP A 304 -5.69 21.29 -0.32
CA ASP A 304 -5.57 21.97 0.96
C ASP A 304 -4.53 21.27 1.86
N PHE A 305 -4.50 19.93 1.89
CA PHE A 305 -3.47 19.18 2.64
C PHE A 305 -2.07 19.39 2.08
N LEU A 306 -1.92 19.48 0.76
CA LEU A 306 -0.62 19.73 0.12
C LEU A 306 -0.10 21.14 0.41
N THR A 307 -0.98 22.16 0.37
CA THR A 307 -0.59 23.54 0.65
C THR A 307 -0.23 23.81 2.10
N LEU A 308 -0.87 23.10 3.05
CA LEU A 308 -0.55 23.20 4.47
C LEU A 308 0.87 22.69 4.80
N SER A 309 1.40 21.76 3.99
CA SER A 309 2.77 21.23 4.15
C SER A 309 3.85 22.20 3.67
N ASP A 310 3.52 23.06 2.74
CA ASP A 310 4.44 24.06 2.16
C ASP A 310 4.52 25.37 2.95
N GLY A 311 3.97 25.40 4.18
CA GLY A 311 4.02 26.55 5.07
C GLY A 311 5.44 27.13 5.19
N PRO A 312 5.63 28.43 5.45
CA PRO A 312 6.87 29.17 5.22
C PRO A 312 8.03 28.52 6.00
N LYS A 313 8.98 27.95 5.28
CA LYS A 313 10.30 27.60 5.84
C LYS A 313 10.82 28.85 6.52
N SER A 314 10.92 28.84 7.86
CA SER A 314 11.49 29.96 8.61
C SER A 314 12.81 30.32 7.99
N LYS A 315 12.90 31.52 7.42
CA LYS A 315 14.17 32.13 7.05
C LYS A 315 14.97 32.20 8.34
N THR A 316 15.90 31.29 8.54
CA THR A 316 16.97 31.48 9.50
C THR A 316 17.69 32.75 9.05
N SER A 317 17.41 33.82 9.76
CA SER A 317 18.18 35.07 9.68
C SER A 317 19.64 34.76 10.03
N THR A 318 20.46 34.73 8.99
CA THR A 318 21.89 34.95 9.15
C THR A 318 22.06 36.47 9.29
N GLU A 319 22.20 36.96 10.51
CA GLU A 319 22.78 38.27 10.78
C GLU A 319 23.88 38.13 11.83
N VAL A 320 25.06 38.50 11.37
CA VAL A 320 26.28 38.96 12.04
C VAL A 320 27.14 37.89 12.71
#